data_c6218187cb6e282c79561019c700fbc8
#
_entry.id   c6218187cb6e282c79561019c700fbc8
#
_cell.length_a   1.000
_cell.length_b   1.000
_cell.length_c   1.000
_cell.angle_alpha   90.00
_cell.angle_beta   90.00
_cell.angle_gamma   90.00
#
_symmetry.space_group_name_H-M   'P 1'
#
loop_
_entity.id
_entity.type
_entity.pdbx_description
1 polymer ?
#
loop_
_entity_poly.entity_id
_entity_poly.type
_entity_poly.pdbx_seq_one_letter_code
_entity_poly.pdbx_strand_id
1 'polypeptide(L)' 'MNVRILDFNNEFEAKLLDEILTDKGIPHIIRSYHDSAYDGLWQMQSSWGHLEAPEEYMEEILLTYENMSPEST' A
#
# COMPACT_ATOMS: atom_id res chain seq x y z
N MET A 1 5.01 0.32 -16.32
CA MET A 1 4.27 -0.87 -15.91
C MET A 1 4.11 -0.88 -14.41
N ASN A 2 2.91 -1.13 -13.95
CA ASN A 2 2.68 -1.14 -12.49
C ASN A 2 3.07 -2.47 -11.90
N VAL A 3 3.70 -2.41 -10.74
CA VAL A 3 4.07 -3.61 -10.00
C VAL A 3 3.59 -3.48 -8.57
N ARG A 4 3.49 -4.62 -7.91
CA ARG A 4 3.10 -4.64 -6.50
C ARG A 4 4.31 -4.24 -5.67
N ILE A 5 4.14 -3.18 -4.89
CA ILE A 5 5.26 -2.60 -4.16
C ILE A 5 5.32 -3.09 -2.71
N LEU A 6 4.19 -3.01 -2.01
CA LEU A 6 4.17 -3.39 -0.60
C LEU A 6 2.77 -3.74 -0.18
N ASP A 7 2.68 -4.42 0.95
CA ASP A 7 1.41 -4.80 1.54
C ASP A 7 1.11 -3.91 2.72
N PHE A 8 -0.19 -3.65 2.93
CA PHE A 8 -0.62 -2.86 4.06
C PHE A 8 -1.15 -3.78 5.16
N ASN A 9 -0.85 -3.44 6.40
CA ASN A 9 -1.36 -4.18 7.53
C ASN A 9 -2.76 -3.75 7.92
N ASN A 10 -3.12 -2.51 7.64
CA ASN A 10 -4.43 -2.01 8.00
C ASN A 10 -4.76 -0.81 7.12
N GLU A 11 -6.00 -0.36 7.25
CA GLU A 11 -6.48 0.74 6.44
C GLU A 11 -5.77 2.04 6.76
N PHE A 12 -5.38 2.22 7.99
CA PHE A 12 -4.71 3.44 8.39
C PHE A 12 -3.42 3.65 7.62
N GLU A 13 -2.63 2.59 7.51
CA GLU A 13 -1.39 2.67 6.76
C GLU A 13 -1.65 3.02 5.30
N ALA A 14 -2.68 2.40 4.73
CA ALA A 14 -2.99 2.65 3.33
C ALA A 14 -3.38 4.10 3.10
N LYS A 15 -4.23 4.63 3.96
CA LYS A 15 -4.68 5.99 3.79
C LYS A 15 -3.57 6.99 4.00
N LEU A 16 -2.70 6.73 4.97
CA LEU A 16 -1.61 7.64 5.23
C LEU A 16 -0.64 7.68 4.06
N LEU A 17 -0.27 6.52 3.56
CA LEU A 17 0.65 6.49 2.42
C LEU A 17 0.02 7.09 1.18
N ASP A 18 -1.27 6.82 0.98
CA ASP A 18 -2.00 7.38 -0.15
C ASP A 18 -1.90 8.91 -0.14
N GLU A 19 -2.09 9.49 1.01
CA GLU A 19 -2.03 10.94 1.15
C GLU A 19 -0.64 11.47 0.84
N ILE A 20 0.37 10.79 1.35
CA ILE A 20 1.73 11.24 1.14
C ILE A 20 2.13 11.13 -0.32
N LEU A 21 1.79 10.01 -0.96
CA LEU A 21 2.16 9.83 -2.36
C LEU A 21 1.39 10.78 -3.26
N THR A 22 0.15 11.06 -2.93
CA THR A 22 -0.63 12.01 -3.69
C THR A 22 0.01 13.39 -3.60
N ASP A 23 0.46 13.74 -2.42
CA ASP A 23 1.09 15.03 -2.21
C ASP A 23 2.40 15.14 -2.99
N LYS A 24 3.09 14.02 -3.14
CA LYS A 24 4.35 13.99 -3.90
C LYS A 24 4.12 13.90 -5.39
N GLY A 25 2.89 13.67 -5.81
CA GLY A 25 2.60 13.53 -7.22
C GLY A 25 3.00 12.18 -7.80
N ILE A 26 3.11 11.17 -6.96
CA ILE A 26 3.50 9.84 -7.40
C ILE A 26 2.25 9.02 -7.74
N PRO A 27 2.15 8.54 -8.98
CA PRO A 27 0.99 7.72 -9.34
C PRO A 27 1.02 6.37 -8.61
N HIS A 28 -0.14 5.95 -8.13
CA HIS A 28 -0.23 4.71 -7.37
C HIS A 28 -1.67 4.23 -7.34
N ILE A 29 -1.83 2.94 -7.04
CA ILE A 29 -3.14 2.32 -6.91
C ILE A 29 -3.13 1.52 -5.62
N ILE A 30 -4.18 1.68 -4.82
CA ILE A 30 -4.32 0.93 -3.58
C ILE A 30 -5.46 -0.06 -3.76
N ARG A 31 -5.17 -1.32 -3.50
CA ARG A 31 -6.15 -2.39 -3.63
C ARG A 31 -6.40 -3.01 -2.28
N SER A 32 -7.67 -3.06 -1.91
CA SER A 32 -8.07 -3.60 -0.62
C SER A 32 -8.60 -5.01 -0.81
N TYR A 33 -8.25 -5.90 0.11
CA TYR A 33 -8.74 -7.26 0.09
C TYR A 33 -10.08 -7.41 0.81
N HIS A 34 -10.60 -6.32 1.31
CA HIS A 34 -11.89 -6.33 2.00
C HIS A 34 -13.04 -6.13 1.06
N ASP A 35 -12.78 -6.22 -0.22
CA ASP A 35 -13.83 -6.19 -1.21
C ASP A 35 -14.69 -7.43 -1.05
N SER A 36 -15.98 -7.27 -1.32
CA SER A 36 -16.90 -8.38 -1.15
C SER A 36 -16.55 -9.57 -2.04
N ALA A 37 -15.85 -9.32 -3.11
CA ALA A 37 -15.47 -10.40 -4.02
C ALA A 37 -14.55 -11.40 -3.36
N TYR A 38 -13.93 -11.03 -2.27
CA TYR A 38 -12.97 -11.91 -1.60
C TYR A 38 -13.54 -12.57 -0.36
N ASP A 39 -14.80 -12.35 -0.10
CA ASP A 39 -15.40 -12.91 1.10
C ASP A 39 -15.30 -14.42 1.11
N GLY A 40 -14.84 -14.95 2.23
CA GLY A 40 -14.80 -16.38 2.42
C GLY A 40 -13.71 -17.10 1.68
N LEU A 41 -13.09 -16.45 0.73
CA LEU A 41 -12.03 -17.08 -0.02
C LEU A 41 -10.65 -16.73 0.49
N TRP A 42 -10.54 -15.57 1.07
CA TRP A 42 -9.23 -15.05 1.44
C TRP A 42 -9.10 -14.75 2.90
N GLN A 43 -9.78 -15.52 3.70
CA GLN A 43 -9.65 -15.33 5.14
C GLN A 43 -8.27 -15.69 5.64
N MET A 44 -7.50 -16.40 4.84
CA MET A 44 -6.12 -16.69 5.21
C MET A 44 -5.21 -15.49 4.99
N GLN A 45 -5.68 -14.51 4.27
CA GLN A 45 -4.90 -13.30 4.03
C GLN A 45 -4.73 -12.53 5.31
N SER A 46 -3.50 -12.23 5.65
CA SER A 46 -3.23 -11.46 6.86
C SER A 46 -3.12 -9.97 6.59
N SER A 47 -2.91 -9.57 5.35
CA SER A 47 -2.75 -8.15 5.06
C SER A 47 -4.09 -7.55 4.65
N TRP A 48 -4.18 -6.25 4.84
CA TRP A 48 -5.38 -5.50 4.49
C TRP A 48 -5.49 -5.29 2.99
N GLY A 49 -4.38 -5.10 2.33
CA GLY A 49 -4.35 -4.84 0.91
C GLY A 49 -2.93 -4.59 0.46
N HIS A 50 -2.78 -4.03 -0.74
CA HIS A 50 -1.44 -3.77 -1.23
C HIS A 50 -1.44 -2.52 -2.11
N LEU A 51 -0.23 -2.03 -2.39
CA LEU A 51 -0.04 -0.86 -3.22
C LEU A 51 0.65 -1.26 -4.51
N GLU A 52 0.14 -0.74 -5.62
CA GLU A 52 0.75 -0.92 -6.93
C GLU A 52 1.14 0.42 -7.49
N ALA A 53 2.25 0.47 -8.19
CA ALA A 53 2.72 1.71 -8.78
C ALA A 53 3.71 1.39 -9.89
N PRO A 54 4.03 2.37 -10.74
CA PRO A 54 5.04 2.13 -11.76
C PRO A 54 6.36 1.74 -11.11
N GLU A 55 7.02 0.80 -11.73
CA GLU A 55 8.23 0.23 -11.19
C GLU A 55 9.28 1.30 -10.87
N GLU A 56 9.31 2.34 -11.64
CA GLU A 56 10.33 3.38 -11.47
C GLU A 56 10.19 4.12 -10.15
N TYR A 57 9.04 4.05 -9.51
CA TYR A 57 8.83 4.71 -8.23
C TYR A 57 8.98 3.79 -7.03
N MET A 58 9.34 2.53 -7.28
CA MET A 58 9.35 1.55 -6.21
C MET A 58 10.27 1.97 -5.06
N GLU A 59 11.47 2.38 -5.38
CA GLU A 59 12.43 2.73 -4.35
C GLU A 59 11.96 3.92 -3.52
N GLU A 60 11.44 4.92 -4.18
CA GLU A 60 10.97 6.10 -3.47
C GLU A 60 9.79 5.78 -2.58
N ILE A 61 8.88 4.95 -3.07
CA ILE A 61 7.71 4.58 -2.29
C ILE A 61 8.12 3.77 -1.07
N LEU A 62 9.03 2.84 -1.23
CA LEU A 62 9.48 2.04 -0.10
C LEU A 62 10.16 2.89 0.96
N LEU A 63 10.96 3.85 0.53
CA LEU A 63 11.59 4.76 1.48
C LEU A 63 10.56 5.60 2.21
N THR A 64 9.56 6.07 1.49
CA THR A 64 8.51 6.86 2.09
C THR A 64 7.75 6.05 3.14
N TYR A 65 7.44 4.82 2.80
CA TYR A 65 6.72 3.95 3.72
C TYR A 65 7.53 3.69 4.98
N GLU A 66 8.82 3.47 4.80
CA GLU A 66 9.71 3.23 5.93
C GLU A 66 9.76 4.42 6.86
N ASN A 67 9.80 5.61 6.28
CA ASN A 67 9.92 6.82 7.08
C ASN A 67 8.64 7.19 7.81
N MET A 68 7.52 6.73 7.32
CA MET A 68 6.27 7.07 7.99
C MET A 68 5.92 6.11 9.11
N SER A 69 6.63 5.01 9.19
CA SER A 69 6.31 3.99 10.19
C SER A 69 6.72 4.45 11.58
N PRO A 70 5.80 4.48 12.52
CA PRO A 70 6.15 4.90 13.88
C PRO A 70 7.00 3.89 14.62
N GLU A 71 7.03 2.67 14.15
CA GLU A 71 7.84 1.67 14.83
C GLU A 71 9.29 1.78 14.52
N SER A 72 9.65 2.60 13.57
CA SER A 72 11.05 2.72 13.20
C SER A 72 11.88 3.37 14.30
N THR A 73 11.26 3.91 15.28
CA THR A 73 11.99 4.57 16.37
C THR A 73 12.51 3.58 17.38
#